data_06d77f68d5699f7fd53692d25f0ef115
#
_entry.id   06d77f68d5699f7fd53692d25f0ef115
#
_cell.length_a   1.000
_cell.length_b   1.000
_cell.length_c   1.000
_cell.angle_alpha   90.00
_cell.angle_beta   90.00
_cell.angle_gamma   90.00
#
_symmetry.space_group_name_H-M   'P 1'
#
loop_
_entity.id
_entity.type
_entity.pdbx_description
1 polymer ?
#
loop_
_entity_poly.entity_id
_entity_poly.type
_entity_poly.pdbx_seq_one_letter_code
_entity_poly.pdbx_strand_id
1 'polypeptide(L)'
;FYENKNVPNSIILSEEINERTLIEKTLSKKENKKINISVAKKGSKLKVIKQAIKNAKESLNRKIYESQNNKDLFEKVAKKFDLETNINLIEVYDNSHIQGTNSVGAMIAYDDGGFVKKRYRKFNIKIQKNKQDDYGMIKEVLNRRFKRAVQEKDNYLSFPDLVLIDGGKGQYS
;
A
#
# COMPACT_ATOMS: atom_id res chain seq x y z
N PHE A 1 1.72 17.90 -2.81
CA PHE A 1 0.56 17.33 -3.54
C PHE A 1 0.69 17.50 -5.05
N TYR A 2 1.12 18.68 -5.53
CA TYR A 2 1.23 18.99 -6.97
C TYR A 2 2.63 18.69 -7.57
N GLU A 3 3.46 17.94 -6.92
CA GLU A 3 4.80 17.59 -7.42
C GLU A 3 4.73 16.82 -8.75
N ASN A 4 3.84 15.83 -8.82
CA ASN A 4 3.65 14.94 -9.97
C ASN A 4 2.22 15.00 -10.55
N LYS A 5 1.50 16.12 -10.38
CA LYS A 5 0.13 16.29 -10.86
C LYS A 5 -0.03 17.64 -11.55
N ASN A 6 -0.87 17.67 -12.57
CA ASN A 6 -1.25 18.92 -13.21
C ASN A 6 -1.95 19.86 -12.22
N VAL A 7 -1.55 21.10 -12.20
CA VAL A 7 -2.13 22.12 -11.32
C VAL A 7 -3.32 22.79 -12.01
N PRO A 8 -4.50 22.87 -11.36
CA PRO A 8 -5.63 23.59 -11.92
C PRO A 8 -5.41 25.12 -11.88
N ASN A 9 -6.12 25.87 -12.73
CA ASN A 9 -5.99 27.34 -12.75
C ASN A 9 -6.47 28.02 -11.46
N SER A 10 -7.34 27.35 -10.68
CA SER A 10 -7.85 27.87 -9.41
C SER A 10 -7.79 26.80 -8.33
N ILE A 11 -7.15 27.15 -7.22
CA ILE A 11 -7.10 26.33 -6.00
C ILE A 11 -7.88 27.08 -4.92
N ILE A 12 -8.82 26.40 -4.28
CA ILE A 12 -9.64 26.96 -3.22
C ILE A 12 -9.26 26.30 -1.90
N LEU A 13 -8.98 27.08 -0.88
CA LEU A 13 -8.59 26.63 0.45
C LEU A 13 -9.71 26.88 1.47
N SER A 14 -9.72 26.06 2.52
CA SER A 14 -10.60 26.24 3.68
C SER A 14 -10.14 27.39 4.59
N GLU A 15 -8.83 27.60 4.64
CA GLU A 15 -8.17 28.57 5.52
C GLU A 15 -6.92 29.16 4.87
N GLU A 16 -6.42 30.23 5.43
CA GLU A 16 -5.23 30.90 4.93
C GLU A 16 -3.99 30.04 5.22
N ILE A 17 -3.05 30.04 4.30
CA ILE A 17 -1.76 29.36 4.44
C ILE A 17 -0.63 30.39 4.40
N ASN A 18 0.46 30.07 5.11
CA ASN A 18 1.67 30.85 5.05
C ASN A 18 2.24 30.83 3.62
N GLU A 19 2.86 31.95 3.21
CA GLU A 19 3.54 32.08 1.92
C GLU A 19 2.65 31.78 0.68
N ARG A 20 1.33 31.94 0.79
CA ARG A 20 0.38 31.71 -0.31
C ARG A 20 0.86 32.31 -1.63
N THR A 21 1.32 33.57 -1.60
CA THR A 21 1.79 34.28 -2.80
C THR A 21 3.01 33.63 -3.43
N LEU A 22 3.93 33.10 -2.63
CA LEU A 22 5.11 32.40 -3.12
C LEU A 22 4.73 31.09 -3.79
N ILE A 23 3.85 30.33 -3.15
CA ILE A 23 3.32 29.07 -3.70
C ILE A 23 2.58 29.32 -5.02
N GLU A 24 1.75 30.35 -5.08
CA GLU A 24 1.02 30.74 -6.30
C GLU A 24 1.96 31.07 -7.47
N LYS A 25 3.02 31.86 -7.21
CA LYS A 25 4.04 32.20 -8.20
C LYS A 25 4.81 30.95 -8.65
N THR A 26 5.23 30.10 -7.72
CA THR A 26 5.99 28.88 -8.02
C THR A 26 5.19 27.91 -8.88
N LEU A 27 3.94 27.65 -8.53
CA LEU A 27 3.04 26.79 -9.31
C LEU A 27 2.73 27.38 -10.67
N SER A 28 2.53 28.72 -10.76
CA SER A 28 2.30 29.39 -12.03
C SER A 28 3.48 29.31 -12.97
N LYS A 29 4.72 29.41 -12.43
CA LYS A 29 5.95 29.23 -13.20
C LYS A 29 6.13 27.78 -13.67
N LYS A 30 5.85 26.80 -12.80
CA LYS A 30 5.92 25.37 -13.12
C LYS A 30 5.00 25.00 -14.30
N GLU A 31 3.77 25.48 -14.28
CA GLU A 31 2.75 25.11 -15.27
C GLU A 31 2.69 26.09 -16.47
N ASN A 32 3.53 27.12 -16.49
CA ASN A 32 3.55 28.19 -17.49
C ASN A 32 2.15 28.82 -17.75
N LYS A 33 1.35 28.96 -16.67
CA LYS A 33 0.00 29.54 -16.71
C LYS A 33 -0.32 30.24 -15.38
N LYS A 34 -1.28 31.18 -15.42
CA LYS A 34 -1.74 31.86 -14.21
C LYS A 34 -2.54 30.90 -13.33
N ILE A 35 -2.06 30.69 -12.10
CA ILE A 35 -2.74 29.93 -11.06
C ILE A 35 -3.15 30.89 -9.96
N ASN A 36 -4.37 30.75 -9.47
CA ASN A 36 -4.91 31.58 -8.38
C ASN A 36 -5.22 30.68 -7.18
N ILE A 37 -4.69 31.05 -6.00
CA ILE A 37 -4.98 30.38 -4.73
C ILE A 37 -5.85 31.34 -3.90
N SER A 38 -7.03 30.91 -3.50
CA SER A 38 -7.98 31.73 -2.76
C SER A 38 -8.61 30.97 -1.60
N VAL A 39 -8.98 31.71 -0.54
CA VAL A 39 -9.74 31.15 0.59
C VAL A 39 -11.23 31.40 0.35
N ALA A 40 -12.03 30.36 0.56
CA ALA A 40 -13.48 30.43 0.38
C ALA A 40 -14.16 31.08 1.59
N LYS A 41 -14.60 32.32 1.45
CA LYS A 41 -15.31 33.06 2.53
C LYS A 41 -16.82 33.02 2.40
N LYS A 42 -17.38 32.93 1.19
CA LYS A 42 -18.83 32.99 0.92
C LYS A 42 -19.21 32.38 -0.43
N GLY A 43 -20.50 32.20 -0.65
CA GLY A 43 -21.05 31.74 -1.93
C GLY A 43 -20.81 30.30 -2.28
N SER A 44 -20.81 29.98 -3.57
CA SER A 44 -20.65 28.61 -4.10
C SER A 44 -19.32 27.98 -3.73
N LYS A 45 -18.22 28.75 -3.70
CA LYS A 45 -16.90 28.28 -3.30
C LYS A 45 -16.88 27.75 -1.86
N LEU A 46 -17.57 28.43 -0.93
CA LEU A 46 -17.70 27.97 0.45
C LEU A 46 -18.49 26.65 0.55
N LYS A 47 -19.54 26.50 -0.27
CA LYS A 47 -20.31 25.24 -0.31
C LYS A 47 -19.44 24.07 -0.76
N VAL A 48 -18.62 24.26 -1.80
CA VAL A 48 -17.68 23.24 -2.30
C VAL A 48 -16.65 22.86 -1.23
N ILE A 49 -16.07 23.86 -0.53
CA ILE A 49 -15.11 23.58 0.56
C ILE A 49 -15.77 22.85 1.72
N LYS A 50 -16.97 23.23 2.13
CA LYS A 50 -17.69 22.52 3.19
C LYS A 50 -17.93 21.05 2.82
N GLN A 51 -18.30 20.78 1.57
CA GLN A 51 -18.48 19.42 1.07
C GLN A 51 -17.15 18.65 1.05
N ALA A 52 -16.06 19.29 0.59
CA ALA A 52 -14.72 18.67 0.59
C ALA A 52 -14.25 18.31 2.01
N ILE A 53 -14.46 19.20 2.99
CA ILE A 53 -14.14 18.95 4.39
C ILE A 53 -14.97 17.78 4.93
N LYS A 54 -16.28 17.74 4.63
CA LYS A 54 -17.15 16.63 5.03
C LYS A 54 -16.64 15.31 4.48
N ASN A 55 -16.35 15.24 3.19
CA ASN A 55 -15.83 14.04 2.53
C ASN A 55 -14.48 13.60 3.13
N ALA A 56 -13.60 14.57 3.44
CA ALA A 56 -12.31 14.27 4.08
C ALA A 56 -12.49 13.68 5.48
N LYS A 57 -13.39 14.23 6.30
CA LYS A 57 -13.72 13.71 7.63
C LYS A 57 -14.31 12.29 7.57
N GLU A 58 -15.25 12.06 6.66
CA GLU A 58 -15.85 10.74 6.47
C GLU A 58 -14.81 9.70 6.03
N SER A 59 -13.91 10.09 5.11
CA SER A 59 -12.80 9.22 4.68
C SER A 59 -11.81 8.93 5.80
N LEU A 60 -11.49 9.91 6.64
CA LEU A 60 -10.64 9.72 7.81
C LEU A 60 -11.28 8.76 8.83
N ASN A 61 -12.55 9.01 9.17
CA ASN A 61 -13.28 8.16 10.12
C ASN A 61 -13.34 6.70 9.65
N ARG A 62 -13.59 6.48 8.35
CA ARG A 62 -13.58 5.14 7.77
C ARG A 62 -12.20 4.47 7.91
N LYS A 63 -11.11 5.18 7.62
CA LYS A 63 -9.74 4.64 7.79
C LYS A 63 -9.42 4.30 9.24
N ILE A 64 -9.82 5.15 10.20
CA ILE A 64 -9.62 4.88 11.63
C ILE A 64 -10.37 3.61 12.03
N TYR A 65 -11.63 3.47 11.61
CA TYR A 65 -12.44 2.29 11.89
C TYR A 65 -11.86 1.01 11.27
N GLU A 66 -11.42 1.07 10.01
CA GLU A 66 -10.75 -0.04 9.33
C GLU A 66 -9.46 -0.44 10.05
N SER A 67 -8.64 0.53 10.48
CA SER A 67 -7.40 0.25 11.22
C SER A 67 -7.66 -0.40 12.59
N GLN A 68 -8.68 0.04 13.32
CA GLN A 68 -9.06 -0.60 14.60
C GLN A 68 -9.52 -2.04 14.39
N ASN A 69 -10.39 -2.28 13.39
CA ASN A 69 -10.84 -3.64 13.07
C ASN A 69 -9.67 -4.55 12.65
N ASN A 70 -8.67 -4.01 11.96
CA ASN A 70 -7.50 -4.79 11.55
C ASN A 70 -6.64 -5.18 12.76
N LYS A 71 -6.47 -4.30 13.75
CA LYS A 71 -5.78 -4.63 15.01
C LYS A 71 -6.47 -5.75 15.76
N ASP A 72 -7.79 -5.65 15.93
CA ASP A 72 -8.60 -6.71 16.56
C ASP A 72 -8.49 -8.04 15.79
N LEU A 73 -8.40 -7.97 14.45
CA LEU A 73 -8.19 -9.14 13.61
C LEU A 73 -6.81 -9.75 13.85
N PHE A 74 -5.76 -8.94 13.91
CA PHE A 74 -4.39 -9.41 14.16
C PHE A 74 -4.25 -10.07 15.53
N GLU A 75 -4.87 -9.52 16.57
CA GLU A 75 -4.91 -10.15 17.88
C GLU A 75 -5.60 -11.52 17.85
N LYS A 76 -6.72 -11.64 17.12
CA LYS A 76 -7.42 -12.91 16.94
C LYS A 76 -6.56 -13.93 16.16
N VAL A 77 -5.83 -13.48 15.14
CA VAL A 77 -4.89 -14.32 14.37
C VAL A 77 -3.74 -14.78 15.27
N ALA A 78 -3.12 -13.86 16.03
CA ALA A 78 -2.05 -14.21 16.96
C ALA A 78 -2.51 -15.28 17.97
N LYS A 79 -3.67 -15.09 18.59
CA LYS A 79 -4.27 -16.09 19.50
C LYS A 79 -4.57 -17.42 18.83
N LYS A 80 -5.07 -17.38 17.59
CA LYS A 80 -5.42 -18.60 16.83
C LYS A 80 -4.19 -19.49 16.52
N PHE A 81 -3.05 -18.85 16.29
CA PHE A 81 -1.79 -19.52 15.97
C PHE A 81 -0.82 -19.60 17.16
N ASP A 82 -1.27 -19.24 18.36
CA ASP A 82 -0.47 -19.25 19.61
C ASP A 82 0.87 -18.51 19.46
N LEU A 83 0.80 -17.31 18.84
CA LEU A 83 1.98 -16.48 18.62
C LEU A 83 2.20 -15.56 19.82
N GLU A 84 3.41 -15.57 20.37
CA GLU A 84 3.79 -14.73 21.53
C GLU A 84 4.02 -13.25 21.17
N THR A 85 4.08 -12.92 19.87
CA THR A 85 4.40 -11.58 19.37
C THR A 85 3.19 -10.89 18.74
N ASN A 86 3.15 -9.56 18.85
CA ASN A 86 2.17 -8.76 18.13
C ASN A 86 2.43 -8.81 16.62
N ILE A 87 1.40 -9.16 15.86
CA ILE A 87 1.46 -9.13 14.40
C ILE A 87 1.22 -7.70 13.93
N ASN A 88 2.14 -7.14 13.14
CA ASN A 88 2.00 -5.84 12.50
C ASN A 88 2.01 -5.97 10.98
N LEU A 89 2.66 -7.02 10.45
CA LEU A 89 2.82 -7.25 9.04
C LEU A 89 2.64 -8.72 8.69
N ILE A 90 1.70 -9.00 7.80
CA ILE A 90 1.47 -10.33 7.23
C ILE A 90 1.87 -10.29 5.75
N GLU A 91 2.63 -11.26 5.30
CA GLU A 91 2.86 -11.52 3.88
C GLU A 91 2.16 -12.82 3.47
N VAL A 92 1.40 -12.78 2.39
CA VAL A 92 0.68 -13.95 1.84
C VAL A 92 1.26 -14.27 0.46
N TYR A 93 1.54 -15.55 0.24
CA TYR A 93 2.14 -16.06 -0.98
C TYR A 93 1.21 -17.04 -1.67
N ASP A 94 1.07 -16.86 -2.96
CA ASP A 94 0.36 -17.76 -3.86
C ASP A 94 1.19 -18.03 -5.10
N ASN A 95 1.19 -19.27 -5.58
CA ASN A 95 1.83 -19.67 -6.81
C ASN A 95 0.78 -20.14 -7.82
N SER A 96 0.80 -19.59 -9.01
CA SER A 96 -0.09 -20.00 -10.08
C SER A 96 0.68 -20.49 -11.32
N HIS A 97 0.15 -21.53 -11.93
CA HIS A 97 0.62 -22.06 -13.21
C HIS A 97 -0.27 -21.52 -14.33
N ILE A 98 0.29 -20.74 -15.24
CA ILE A 98 -0.38 -20.45 -16.51
C ILE A 98 0.01 -21.55 -17.48
N GLN A 99 -0.91 -22.50 -17.71
CA GLN A 99 -0.83 -23.59 -18.70
C GLN A 99 0.54 -23.73 -19.40
N GLY A 100 1.45 -24.42 -18.73
CA GLY A 100 2.60 -25.07 -19.40
C GLY A 100 3.87 -24.26 -19.59
N THR A 101 3.93 -22.94 -19.45
CA THR A 101 5.13 -22.18 -19.86
C THR A 101 5.67 -21.14 -18.88
N ASN A 102 4.87 -20.55 -18.00
CA ASN A 102 5.33 -19.49 -17.11
C ASN A 102 4.70 -19.64 -15.71
N SER A 103 5.47 -20.18 -14.77
CA SER A 103 5.06 -20.19 -13.37
C SER A 103 5.32 -18.84 -12.73
N VAL A 104 4.35 -18.33 -12.00
CA VAL A 104 4.38 -17.02 -11.36
C VAL A 104 4.04 -17.17 -9.88
N GLY A 105 4.91 -16.62 -9.02
CA GLY A 105 4.60 -16.41 -7.62
C GLY A 105 4.10 -14.99 -7.39
N ALA A 106 3.07 -14.83 -6.59
CA ALA A 106 2.56 -13.55 -6.11
C ALA A 106 2.79 -13.42 -4.60
N MET A 107 3.12 -12.23 -4.16
CA MET A 107 3.18 -11.85 -2.75
C MET A 107 2.34 -10.61 -2.54
N ILE A 108 1.42 -10.68 -1.60
CA ILE A 108 0.68 -9.54 -1.09
C ILE A 108 1.08 -9.28 0.37
N ALA A 109 0.92 -8.06 0.81
CA ALA A 109 1.23 -7.65 2.18
C ALA A 109 0.04 -6.93 2.80
N TYR A 110 -0.16 -7.14 4.10
CA TYR A 110 -1.25 -6.60 4.88
C TYR A 110 -0.74 -6.12 6.24
N ASP A 111 -1.07 -4.89 6.63
CA ASP A 111 -0.74 -4.29 7.93
C ASP A 111 -1.99 -3.74 8.62
N ASP A 112 -1.83 -3.00 9.71
CA ASP A 112 -2.94 -2.39 10.45
C ASP A 112 -3.71 -1.35 9.62
N GLY A 113 -3.11 -0.78 8.60
CA GLY A 113 -3.75 0.10 7.61
C GLY A 113 -4.45 -0.65 6.47
N GLY A 114 -4.34 -1.99 6.42
CA GLY A 114 -4.91 -2.84 5.37
C GLY A 114 -3.89 -3.30 4.33
N PHE A 115 -4.34 -3.48 3.10
CA PHE A 115 -3.49 -3.97 2.01
C PHE A 115 -2.39 -2.97 1.60
N VAL A 116 -1.12 -3.37 1.76
CA VAL A 116 0.06 -2.56 1.46
C VAL A 116 0.52 -2.78 0.02
N LYS A 117 -0.18 -2.18 -0.93
CA LYS A 117 0.08 -2.37 -2.38
C LYS A 117 1.53 -2.08 -2.80
N LYS A 118 2.23 -1.16 -2.13
CA LYS A 118 3.65 -0.85 -2.39
C LYS A 118 4.58 -2.04 -2.14
N ARG A 119 4.18 -2.97 -1.27
CA ARG A 119 4.92 -4.19 -0.95
C ARG A 119 4.61 -5.37 -1.86
N TYR A 120 3.58 -5.31 -2.69
CA TYR A 120 3.21 -6.39 -3.60
C TYR A 120 4.35 -6.72 -4.53
N ARG A 121 4.60 -8.00 -4.72
CA ARG A 121 5.65 -8.50 -5.61
C ARG A 121 5.11 -9.62 -6.49
N LYS A 122 5.59 -9.64 -7.72
CA LYS A 122 5.41 -10.71 -8.68
C LYS A 122 6.78 -11.34 -8.95
N PHE A 123 6.87 -12.64 -8.87
CA PHE A 123 8.08 -13.41 -9.10
C PHE A 123 7.88 -14.29 -10.33
N ASN A 124 8.65 -14.03 -11.39
CA ASN A 124 8.73 -14.97 -12.49
C ASN A 124 9.64 -16.12 -12.04
N ILE A 125 9.09 -17.32 -11.96
CA ILE A 125 9.76 -18.52 -11.43
C ILE A 125 10.58 -19.14 -12.57
N LYS A 126 11.83 -19.46 -12.29
CA LYS A 126 12.77 -19.96 -13.29
C LYS A 126 12.95 -21.49 -13.26
N ILE A 127 12.53 -22.14 -12.16
CA ILE A 127 12.68 -23.58 -11.99
C ILE A 127 11.64 -24.29 -12.88
N GLN A 128 12.12 -24.96 -13.92
CA GLN A 128 11.28 -25.71 -14.86
C GLN A 128 11.52 -27.21 -14.79
N LYS A 129 12.10 -27.77 -13.70
CA LYS A 129 12.60 -29.14 -13.73
C LYS A 129 11.54 -30.25 -13.65
N ASN A 130 10.33 -30.00 -13.16
CA ASN A 130 9.19 -30.92 -13.29
C ASN A 130 7.88 -30.15 -13.24
N LYS A 131 6.88 -30.56 -14.00
CA LYS A 131 5.58 -29.91 -14.18
C LYS A 131 4.72 -29.76 -12.91
N GLN A 132 5.19 -30.14 -11.72
CA GLN A 132 4.44 -30.15 -10.46
C GLN A 132 5.33 -29.92 -9.22
N ASP A 133 6.43 -29.15 -9.34
CA ASP A 133 7.28 -28.84 -8.18
C ASP A 133 6.85 -27.53 -7.50
N ASP A 134 5.64 -27.54 -6.89
CA ASP A 134 5.10 -26.40 -6.14
C ASP A 134 6.02 -26.03 -4.96
N TYR A 135 6.69 -27.00 -4.35
CA TYR A 135 7.64 -26.78 -3.29
C TYR A 135 8.90 -26.03 -3.76
N GLY A 136 9.50 -26.44 -4.86
CA GLY A 136 10.65 -25.74 -5.45
C GLY A 136 10.30 -24.30 -5.86
N MET A 137 9.08 -24.06 -6.33
CA MET A 137 8.61 -22.74 -6.69
C MET A 137 8.47 -21.83 -5.49
N ILE A 138 7.80 -22.26 -4.43
CA ILE A 138 7.65 -21.43 -3.22
C ILE A 138 9.00 -21.17 -2.56
N LYS A 139 9.89 -22.18 -2.53
CA LYS A 139 11.27 -22.05 -2.04
C LYS A 139 12.07 -21.00 -2.81
N GLU A 140 11.96 -20.97 -4.16
CA GLU A 140 12.60 -19.93 -4.98
C GLU A 140 12.07 -18.55 -4.63
N VAL A 141 10.75 -18.39 -4.53
CA VAL A 141 10.09 -17.12 -4.21
C VAL A 141 10.54 -16.59 -2.86
N LEU A 142 10.47 -17.43 -1.81
CA LEU A 142 10.86 -17.08 -0.45
C LEU A 142 12.37 -16.75 -0.36
N ASN A 143 13.23 -17.55 -0.97
CA ASN A 143 14.65 -17.26 -1.01
C ASN A 143 14.96 -15.92 -1.66
N ARG A 144 14.32 -15.59 -2.78
CA ARG A 144 14.50 -14.29 -3.46
C ARG A 144 13.99 -13.14 -2.63
N ARG A 145 12.87 -13.31 -1.93
CA ARG A 145 12.28 -12.28 -1.07
C ARG A 145 13.18 -12.03 0.15
N PHE A 146 13.52 -13.07 0.90
CA PHE A 146 14.26 -12.92 2.15
C PHE A 146 15.74 -12.61 1.93
N LYS A 147 16.37 -13.08 0.86
CA LYS A 147 17.72 -12.65 0.49
C LYS A 147 17.80 -11.14 0.29
N ARG A 148 16.80 -10.54 -0.36
CA ARG A 148 16.71 -9.07 -0.49
C ARG A 148 16.50 -8.40 0.85
N ALA A 149 15.62 -8.90 1.71
CA ALA A 149 15.36 -8.33 3.02
C ALA A 149 16.62 -8.29 3.91
N VAL A 150 17.51 -9.27 3.76
CA VAL A 150 18.80 -9.31 4.47
C VAL A 150 19.81 -8.33 3.87
N GLN A 151 19.82 -8.16 2.55
CA GLN A 151 20.80 -7.33 1.83
C GLN A 151 20.45 -5.85 1.81
N GLU A 152 19.18 -5.51 1.69
CA GLU A 152 18.69 -4.14 1.62
C GLU A 152 18.28 -3.70 3.03
N LYS A 153 19.03 -2.78 3.63
CA LYS A 153 18.71 -2.14 4.93
C LYS A 153 17.49 -1.21 4.85
N ASP A 154 16.67 -1.34 3.82
CA ASP A 154 15.54 -0.46 3.57
C ASP A 154 14.33 -0.91 4.39
N ASN A 155 13.72 0.03 5.15
CA ASN A 155 12.52 -0.20 5.98
C ASN A 155 11.31 -0.77 5.21
N TYR A 156 11.28 -0.62 3.88
CA TYR A 156 10.24 -1.22 3.01
C TYR A 156 10.36 -2.74 2.86
N LEU A 157 11.50 -3.32 3.20
CA LEU A 157 11.77 -4.75 3.08
C LEU A 157 11.92 -5.45 4.45
N SER A 158 11.44 -4.82 5.52
CA SER A 158 11.37 -5.45 6.84
C SER A 158 10.73 -6.84 6.76
N PHE A 159 11.18 -7.73 7.63
CA PHE A 159 10.59 -9.07 7.75
C PHE A 159 9.13 -8.96 8.17
N PRO A 160 8.23 -9.81 7.63
CA PRO A 160 6.88 -9.95 8.14
C PRO A 160 6.90 -10.67 9.49
N ASP A 161 5.88 -10.39 10.33
CA ASP A 161 5.67 -11.11 11.59
C ASP A 161 4.98 -12.48 11.34
N LEU A 162 4.24 -12.58 10.24
CA LEU A 162 3.56 -13.80 9.82
C LEU A 162 3.63 -13.97 8.30
N VAL A 163 3.99 -15.18 7.88
CA VAL A 163 3.96 -15.61 6.48
C VAL A 163 2.86 -16.64 6.30
N LEU A 164 1.96 -16.39 5.37
CA LEU A 164 0.94 -17.34 4.94
C LEU A 164 1.25 -17.82 3.53
N ILE A 165 1.21 -19.13 3.33
CA ILE A 165 1.48 -19.75 2.04
C ILE A 165 0.25 -20.55 1.65
N ASP A 166 -0.33 -20.24 0.48
CA ASP A 166 -1.39 -21.06 -0.10
C ASP A 166 -0.77 -22.33 -0.67
N GLY A 167 -1.05 -23.47 -0.03
CA GLY A 167 -0.47 -24.73 -0.41
C GLY A 167 -1.07 -25.94 0.30
N GLY A 168 -0.97 -27.09 -0.35
CA GLY A 168 -1.46 -28.37 0.16
C GLY A 168 -0.43 -29.11 1.04
N LYS A 169 -0.82 -30.30 1.53
CA LYS A 169 -0.01 -31.17 2.40
C LYS A 169 1.39 -31.48 1.87
N GLY A 170 1.60 -31.48 0.55
CA GLY A 170 2.91 -31.73 -0.08
C GLY A 170 3.92 -30.60 0.06
N GLN A 171 3.52 -29.45 0.60
CA GLN A 171 4.41 -28.29 0.83
C GLN A 171 4.88 -28.21 2.30
N TYR A 172 4.45 -29.14 3.14
CA TYR A 172 4.70 -29.17 4.59
C TYR A 172 5.80 -30.16 4.99
N SER A 173 6.43 -30.84 4.06
CA SER A 173 7.49 -31.85 4.33
C SER A 173 8.90 -31.29 4.24
#